data_7ebeeb19b2bdd659e24ab36b455dea71
#
_entry.id   7ebeeb19b2bdd659e24ab36b455dea71
#
_cell.length_a   1.000
_cell.length_b   1.000
_cell.length_c   1.000
_cell.angle_alpha   90.00
_cell.angle_beta   90.00
_cell.angle_gamma   90.00
#
_symmetry.space_group_name_H-M   'P 1'
#
loop_
_entity.id
_entity.type
_entity.pdbx_description
1 polymer ?
#
loop_
_entity_poly.entity_id
_entity_poly.type
_entity_poly.pdbx_seq_one_letter_code
_entity_poly.pdbx_strand_id
1 'polypeptide(L)'
;MKKRAGRPPLFEVRHSPVHGYGVFAARRIRKGTTVIEYLGERVSHDEADARYDDKDPNDNHTFLFTVDSRTVIDGGVGGNEARYINHGCDPNCASTAVKKRIYVEAIRTIQPGEELAYDYQIERDPEDPPNVDEIFACRCGAAKCRGSMLVARKKAGRTSGKAAGNRAGKKAGKKPGKKPGKKPGKTGRKAAKKAGPAARDRQRAEPGRRGD
;
A
#
# COMPACT_ATOMS: atom_id res chain seq x y z
N MET A 1 4.88 47.70 12.10
CA MET A 1 3.91 46.63 11.73
C MET A 1 4.51 45.26 12.05
N LYS A 2 3.99 44.54 13.06
CA LYS A 2 4.44 43.16 13.35
C LYS A 2 3.90 42.25 12.25
N LYS A 3 4.78 41.62 11.43
CA LYS A 3 4.41 40.56 10.48
C LYS A 3 3.71 39.49 11.29
N ARG A 4 2.43 39.17 10.99
CA ARG A 4 1.73 38.03 11.55
C ARG A 4 2.55 36.79 11.14
N ALA A 5 3.09 36.08 12.13
CA ALA A 5 3.70 34.78 11.89
C ALA A 5 2.68 33.92 11.15
N GLY A 6 3.02 33.47 9.94
CA GLY A 6 2.15 32.62 9.14
C GLY A 6 1.78 31.36 9.95
N ARG A 7 0.57 30.84 9.72
CA ARG A 7 0.15 29.58 10.36
C ARG A 7 1.17 28.51 10.04
N PRO A 8 1.67 27.72 11.01
CA PRO A 8 2.63 26.65 10.75
C PRO A 8 2.08 25.64 9.73
N PRO A 9 2.92 24.96 8.96
CA PRO A 9 2.50 23.92 8.02
C PRO A 9 1.64 22.89 8.74
N LEU A 10 0.88 22.11 7.99
CA LEU A 10 0.01 21.06 8.55
C LEU A 10 0.82 19.89 9.09
N PHE A 11 1.93 19.57 8.41
CA PHE A 11 2.85 18.48 8.70
C PHE A 11 4.29 18.86 8.33
N GLU A 12 5.21 18.04 8.74
CA GLU A 12 6.64 18.10 8.40
C GLU A 12 7.16 16.70 8.10
N VAL A 13 8.23 16.60 7.29
CA VAL A 13 8.92 15.34 6.99
C VAL A 13 10.19 15.27 7.83
N ARG A 14 10.41 14.16 8.53
CA ARG A 14 11.62 13.91 9.32
C ARG A 14 11.92 12.41 9.41
N HIS A 15 13.05 12.03 9.99
CA HIS A 15 13.37 10.62 10.23
C HIS A 15 12.28 9.94 11.08
N SER A 16 11.88 8.74 10.67
CA SER A 16 10.86 7.93 11.32
C SER A 16 11.50 6.77 12.08
N PRO A 17 11.02 6.47 13.29
CA PRO A 17 11.40 5.25 14.00
C PRO A 17 10.83 3.98 13.34
N VAL A 18 9.82 4.11 12.47
CA VAL A 18 9.22 2.99 11.76
C VAL A 18 10.11 2.59 10.58
N HIS A 19 10.37 3.56 9.67
CA HIS A 19 11.23 3.33 8.52
C HIS A 19 11.63 4.67 7.86
N GLY A 20 12.92 4.85 7.56
CA GLY A 20 13.47 5.96 6.79
C GLY A 20 12.94 7.33 7.19
N TYR A 21 12.21 7.98 6.29
CA TYR A 21 11.49 9.22 6.57
C TYR A 21 10.02 8.94 6.90
N GLY A 22 9.40 9.84 7.66
CA GLY A 22 7.98 9.85 7.98
C GLY A 22 7.39 11.24 7.89
N VAL A 23 6.08 11.33 7.81
CA VAL A 23 5.31 12.59 7.83
C VAL A 23 4.71 12.75 9.21
N PHE A 24 4.98 13.87 9.87
CA PHE A 24 4.54 14.13 11.24
C PHE A 24 3.64 15.37 11.29
N ALA A 25 2.59 15.31 12.10
CA ALA A 25 1.72 16.46 12.30
C ALA A 25 2.50 17.61 12.97
N ALA A 26 2.67 18.74 12.29
CA ALA A 26 3.29 19.95 12.85
C ALA A 26 2.31 20.73 13.76
N ARG A 27 1.01 20.45 13.62
CA ARG A 27 -0.07 20.98 14.45
C ARG A 27 -1.22 19.99 14.50
N ARG A 28 -2.16 20.21 15.43
CA ARG A 28 -3.36 19.38 15.53
C ARG A 28 -4.12 19.29 14.20
N ILE A 29 -4.37 18.07 13.72
CA ILE A 29 -5.16 17.75 12.53
C ILE A 29 -6.49 17.15 13.00
N ARG A 30 -7.62 17.73 12.57
CA ARG A 30 -8.94 17.22 12.93
C ARG A 30 -9.31 16.03 12.07
N LYS A 31 -10.08 15.09 12.61
CA LYS A 31 -10.72 14.03 11.83
C LYS A 31 -11.46 14.62 10.62
N GLY A 32 -11.38 13.94 9.48
CA GLY A 32 -11.98 14.36 8.20
C GLY A 32 -11.18 15.44 7.45
N THR A 33 -9.99 15.82 7.96
CA THR A 33 -9.12 16.75 7.23
C THR A 33 -8.39 16.01 6.13
N THR A 34 -8.54 16.47 4.88
CA THR A 34 -7.65 16.06 3.79
C THR A 34 -6.27 16.66 4.05
N VAL A 35 -5.28 15.80 4.26
CA VAL A 35 -3.92 16.20 4.64
C VAL A 35 -3.11 16.56 3.40
N ILE A 36 -3.09 15.68 2.41
CA ILE A 36 -2.28 15.79 1.20
C ILE A 36 -2.84 14.91 0.09
N GLU A 37 -2.64 15.30 -1.16
CA GLU A 37 -2.83 14.42 -2.32
C GLU A 37 -1.57 13.61 -2.57
N TYR A 38 -1.70 12.33 -2.92
CA TYR A 38 -0.57 11.50 -3.35
C TYR A 38 -0.26 11.81 -4.81
N LEU A 39 0.88 12.46 -5.06
CA LEU A 39 1.33 12.84 -6.39
C LEU A 39 2.48 11.95 -6.87
N GLY A 40 2.63 11.87 -8.18
CA GLY A 40 3.65 11.15 -8.89
C GLY A 40 3.29 10.96 -10.36
N GLU A 41 4.19 10.36 -11.10
CA GLU A 41 3.94 9.99 -12.50
C GLU A 41 2.87 8.90 -12.58
N ARG A 42 1.98 9.02 -13.56
CA ARG A 42 0.93 8.01 -13.81
C ARG A 42 1.38 7.08 -14.90
N VAL A 43 1.49 5.81 -14.56
CA VAL A 43 1.98 4.74 -15.43
C VAL A 43 0.99 3.58 -15.47
N SER A 44 1.14 2.68 -16.43
CA SER A 44 0.45 1.39 -16.43
C SER A 44 1.05 0.44 -15.38
N HIS A 45 0.34 -0.65 -15.07
CA HIS A 45 0.89 -1.70 -14.19
C HIS A 45 2.14 -2.33 -14.81
N ASP A 46 2.10 -2.65 -16.11
CA ASP A 46 3.23 -3.27 -16.81
C ASP A 46 4.49 -2.36 -16.80
N GLU A 47 4.30 -1.04 -16.93
CA GLU A 47 5.39 -0.09 -16.86
C GLU A 47 5.93 0.06 -15.44
N ALA A 48 5.05 0.08 -14.42
CA ALA A 48 5.47 0.10 -13.02
C ALA A 48 6.26 -1.17 -12.69
N ASP A 49 5.82 -2.35 -13.13
CA ASP A 49 6.54 -3.61 -12.92
C ASP A 49 7.91 -3.57 -13.59
N ALA A 50 7.99 -3.13 -14.85
CA ALA A 50 9.26 -3.04 -15.58
C ALA A 50 10.26 -2.07 -14.93
N ARG A 51 9.82 -0.96 -14.32
CA ARG A 51 10.70 0.00 -13.63
C ARG A 51 11.36 -0.59 -12.38
N TYR A 52 10.75 -1.59 -11.78
CA TYR A 52 11.18 -2.19 -10.53
C TYR A 52 11.57 -3.68 -10.66
N ASP A 53 11.65 -4.23 -11.90
CA ASP A 53 11.97 -5.64 -12.17
C ASP A 53 13.42 -5.98 -11.79
N ASP A 54 14.36 -5.05 -11.98
CA ASP A 54 15.79 -5.24 -11.65
C ASP A 54 16.11 -5.05 -10.15
N LYS A 55 15.11 -4.82 -9.30
CA LYS A 55 15.33 -4.66 -7.86
C LYS A 55 15.59 -6.02 -7.20
N ASP A 56 16.39 -5.97 -6.11
CA ASP A 56 16.52 -7.11 -5.21
C ASP A 56 15.12 -7.61 -4.81
N PRO A 57 14.80 -8.89 -5.01
CA PRO A 57 13.51 -9.47 -4.61
C PRO A 57 13.16 -9.26 -3.13
N ASN A 58 14.16 -9.00 -2.27
CA ASN A 58 13.98 -8.69 -0.86
C ASN A 58 13.81 -7.18 -0.57
N ASP A 59 13.95 -6.31 -1.59
CA ASP A 59 13.72 -4.87 -1.47
C ASP A 59 12.29 -4.52 -1.88
N ASN A 60 11.42 -4.34 -0.88
CA ASN A 60 10.03 -3.93 -1.09
C ASN A 60 9.86 -2.40 -1.19
N HIS A 61 10.96 -1.63 -1.27
CA HIS A 61 10.92 -0.18 -1.29
C HIS A 61 10.48 0.36 -2.65
N THR A 62 9.19 0.65 -2.77
CA THR A 62 8.63 1.35 -3.93
C THR A 62 7.69 2.47 -3.47
N PHE A 63 7.54 3.50 -4.29
CA PHE A 63 6.56 4.57 -4.05
C PHE A 63 5.32 4.42 -4.93
N LEU A 64 4.93 3.17 -5.21
CA LEU A 64 3.83 2.86 -6.11
C LEU A 64 2.49 2.89 -5.37
N PHE A 65 1.51 3.59 -5.95
CA PHE A 65 0.15 3.61 -5.45
C PHE A 65 -0.83 3.18 -6.56
N THR A 66 -1.51 2.05 -6.41
CA THR A 66 -2.51 1.57 -7.36
C THR A 66 -3.77 2.45 -7.28
N VAL A 67 -4.13 3.09 -8.40
CA VAL A 67 -5.33 3.91 -8.53
C VAL A 67 -6.53 3.07 -8.97
N ASP A 68 -6.34 2.29 -10.01
CA ASP A 68 -7.35 1.38 -10.58
C ASP A 68 -6.66 0.21 -11.33
N SER A 69 -7.44 -0.63 -12.03
CA SER A 69 -6.91 -1.80 -12.74
C SER A 69 -5.97 -1.46 -13.93
N ARG A 70 -5.78 -0.19 -14.25
CA ARG A 70 -4.96 0.25 -15.40
C ARG A 70 -3.91 1.29 -15.04
N THR A 71 -4.02 1.88 -13.85
CA THR A 71 -3.22 3.06 -13.48
C THR A 71 -2.57 2.90 -12.13
N VAL A 72 -1.28 3.14 -12.08
CA VAL A 72 -0.46 3.25 -10.87
C VAL A 72 0.13 4.67 -10.82
N ILE A 73 0.27 5.24 -9.65
CA ILE A 73 1.06 6.46 -9.42
C ILE A 73 2.43 6.02 -8.90
N ASP A 74 3.48 6.43 -9.60
CA ASP A 74 4.86 6.29 -9.15
C ASP A 74 5.31 7.58 -8.45
N GLY A 75 5.24 7.60 -7.13
CA GLY A 75 5.68 8.73 -6.31
C GLY A 75 7.21 8.92 -6.28
N GLY A 76 7.98 7.99 -6.85
CA GLY A 76 9.41 8.13 -7.05
C GLY A 76 9.75 9.19 -8.11
N VAL A 77 8.85 9.42 -9.06
CA VAL A 77 9.00 10.36 -10.16
C VAL A 77 7.97 11.48 -10.03
N GLY A 78 8.44 12.71 -9.79
CA GLY A 78 7.55 13.89 -9.63
C GLY A 78 6.60 13.81 -8.43
N GLY A 79 6.91 12.94 -7.45
CA GLY A 79 6.10 12.77 -6.24
C GLY A 79 6.31 13.91 -5.23
N ASN A 80 5.44 13.94 -4.24
CA ASN A 80 5.48 14.88 -3.13
C ASN A 80 5.69 14.16 -1.78
N GLU A 81 5.56 14.87 -0.67
CA GLU A 81 5.81 14.37 0.69
C GLU A 81 4.87 13.23 1.08
N ALA A 82 3.73 13.05 0.41
CA ALA A 82 2.80 11.95 0.67
C ALA A 82 3.46 10.56 0.55
N ARG A 83 4.50 10.45 -0.27
CA ARG A 83 5.28 9.21 -0.44
C ARG A 83 5.97 8.75 0.85
N TYR A 84 6.23 9.67 1.79
CA TYR A 84 6.87 9.37 3.07
C TYR A 84 5.88 9.02 4.19
N ILE A 85 4.58 8.96 3.93
CA ILE A 85 3.61 8.50 4.94
C ILE A 85 3.73 6.98 5.07
N ASN A 86 4.22 6.52 6.21
CA ASN A 86 4.50 5.12 6.48
C ASN A 86 3.23 4.27 6.67
N HIS A 87 3.40 2.95 6.56
CA HIS A 87 2.35 2.00 6.89
C HIS A 87 2.11 1.93 8.40
N GLY A 88 0.85 1.83 8.81
CA GLY A 88 0.46 1.54 10.17
C GLY A 88 -0.70 0.55 10.25
N CYS A 89 -0.58 -0.47 11.14
CA CYS A 89 -1.65 -1.43 11.39
C CYS A 89 -2.76 -0.86 12.29
N ASP A 90 -2.51 0.25 12.99
CA ASP A 90 -3.48 1.07 13.73
C ASP A 90 -3.38 2.52 13.21
N PRO A 91 -3.93 2.77 12.01
CA PRO A 91 -3.68 4.00 11.27
C PRO A 91 -4.44 5.19 11.86
N ASN A 92 -3.88 6.40 11.67
CA ASN A 92 -4.58 7.66 11.95
C ASN A 92 -5.06 8.36 10.67
N CYS A 93 -4.67 7.84 9.52
CA CYS A 93 -5.10 8.29 8.20
C CYS A 93 -5.67 7.15 7.37
N ALA A 94 -6.41 7.49 6.33
CA ALA A 94 -6.81 6.57 5.27
C ALA A 94 -6.56 7.21 3.90
N SER A 95 -6.29 6.37 2.90
CA SER A 95 -6.24 6.80 1.51
C SER A 95 -7.63 6.73 0.87
N THR A 96 -8.05 7.78 0.18
CA THR A 96 -9.35 7.90 -0.48
C THR A 96 -9.17 8.26 -1.95
N ALA A 97 -9.81 7.52 -2.84
CA ALA A 97 -9.80 7.81 -4.27
C ALA A 97 -11.00 8.67 -4.66
N VAL A 98 -10.74 9.86 -5.21
CA VAL A 98 -11.76 10.76 -5.74
C VAL A 98 -11.41 11.14 -7.17
N LYS A 99 -12.26 10.79 -8.15
CA LYS A 99 -12.03 11.05 -9.57
C LYS A 99 -10.61 10.66 -10.04
N LYS A 100 -10.16 9.46 -9.63
CA LYS A 100 -8.83 8.91 -9.91
C LYS A 100 -7.65 9.66 -9.26
N ARG A 101 -7.89 10.60 -8.40
CA ARG A 101 -6.87 11.23 -7.54
C ARG A 101 -6.89 10.57 -6.18
N ILE A 102 -5.74 10.42 -5.56
CA ILE A 102 -5.58 9.79 -4.27
C ILE A 102 -5.29 10.85 -3.23
N TYR A 103 -6.08 10.86 -2.18
CA TYR A 103 -5.92 11.77 -1.04
C TYR A 103 -5.68 10.98 0.23
N VAL A 104 -4.85 11.52 1.10
CA VAL A 104 -4.68 11.02 2.46
C VAL A 104 -5.51 11.91 3.39
N GLU A 105 -6.41 11.27 4.16
CA GLU A 105 -7.36 11.94 5.05
C GLU A 105 -7.20 11.41 6.48
N ALA A 106 -7.28 12.32 7.47
CA ALA A 106 -7.25 11.96 8.88
C ALA A 106 -8.56 11.27 9.30
N ILE A 107 -8.49 10.01 9.77
CA ILE A 107 -9.66 9.23 10.24
C ILE A 107 -9.93 9.40 11.73
N ARG A 108 -9.00 9.99 12.47
CA ARG A 108 -9.15 10.47 13.85
C ARG A 108 -8.46 11.83 14.01
N THR A 109 -8.63 12.47 15.15
CA THR A 109 -7.80 13.62 15.50
C THR A 109 -6.37 13.17 15.71
N ILE A 110 -5.41 13.88 15.10
CA ILE A 110 -3.97 13.66 15.19
C ILE A 110 -3.37 14.82 15.97
N GLN A 111 -2.57 14.52 17.00
CA GLN A 111 -1.92 15.54 17.82
C GLN A 111 -0.61 16.00 17.18
N PRO A 112 -0.11 17.21 17.51
CA PRO A 112 1.21 17.66 17.08
C PRO A 112 2.28 16.64 17.48
N GLY A 113 3.20 16.33 16.56
CA GLY A 113 4.27 15.36 16.76
C GLY A 113 3.90 13.91 16.48
N GLU A 114 2.61 13.55 16.31
CA GLU A 114 2.24 12.20 15.88
C GLU A 114 2.66 11.96 14.42
N GLU A 115 3.21 10.78 14.15
CA GLU A 115 3.46 10.31 12.78
C GLU A 115 2.15 9.96 12.10
N LEU A 116 1.98 10.40 10.85
CA LEU A 116 0.88 10.03 9.99
C LEU A 116 1.13 8.65 9.41
N ALA A 117 0.15 7.78 9.50
CA ALA A 117 0.23 6.44 8.93
C ALA A 117 -1.12 6.01 8.36
N TYR A 118 -1.11 5.24 7.27
CA TYR A 118 -2.30 4.58 6.74
C TYR A 118 -2.02 3.11 6.45
N ASP A 119 -3.05 2.28 6.42
CA ASP A 119 -2.91 0.87 6.05
C ASP A 119 -2.75 0.78 4.53
N TYR A 120 -1.61 0.27 4.08
CA TYR A 120 -1.27 0.17 2.65
C TYR A 120 -2.17 -0.79 1.88
N GLN A 121 -2.82 -1.74 2.57
CA GLN A 121 -3.69 -2.74 1.94
C GLN A 121 -3.01 -3.50 0.80
N ILE A 122 -1.73 -3.87 0.98
CA ILE A 122 -0.97 -4.62 -0.03
C ILE A 122 -1.59 -6.01 -0.15
N GLU A 123 -2.10 -6.33 -1.33
CA GLU A 123 -2.69 -7.64 -1.61
C GLU A 123 -1.62 -8.71 -1.78
N ARG A 124 -1.97 -9.94 -1.43
CA ARG A 124 -1.13 -11.12 -1.63
C ARG A 124 -1.33 -11.64 -3.03
N ASP A 125 -0.22 -12.03 -3.67
CA ASP A 125 -0.23 -12.72 -4.95
C ASP A 125 -0.16 -14.24 -4.72
N PRO A 126 -0.89 -15.07 -5.49
CA PRO A 126 -0.72 -16.52 -5.46
C PRO A 126 0.72 -17.00 -5.77
N GLU A 127 1.49 -16.19 -6.50
CA GLU A 127 2.88 -16.45 -6.87
C GLU A 127 3.89 -15.87 -5.87
N ASP A 128 3.42 -15.27 -4.75
CA ASP A 128 4.30 -14.74 -3.71
C ASP A 128 5.23 -15.83 -3.15
N PRO A 129 6.52 -15.50 -2.91
CA PRO A 129 7.46 -16.44 -2.33
C PRO A 129 7.05 -16.82 -0.89
N PRO A 130 7.49 -17.99 -0.38
CA PRO A 130 7.14 -18.43 0.98
C PRO A 130 7.48 -17.43 2.09
N ASN A 131 8.54 -16.65 1.90
CA ASN A 131 9.02 -15.63 2.86
C ASN A 131 8.43 -14.22 2.61
N VAL A 132 7.35 -14.07 1.85
CA VAL A 132 6.75 -12.77 1.52
C VAL A 132 6.37 -11.96 2.76
N ASP A 133 5.96 -12.60 3.84
CA ASP A 133 5.64 -11.92 5.10
C ASP A 133 6.88 -11.29 5.75
N GLU A 134 8.07 -11.87 5.56
CA GLU A 134 9.36 -11.32 6.02
C GLU A 134 9.78 -10.15 5.14
N ILE A 135 9.63 -10.27 3.81
CA ILE A 135 9.90 -9.20 2.85
C ILE A 135 9.04 -7.97 3.19
N PHE A 136 7.75 -8.17 3.48
CA PHE A 136 6.81 -7.11 3.85
C PHE A 136 6.61 -7.00 5.36
N ALA A 137 7.63 -7.28 6.17
CA ALA A 137 7.54 -7.19 7.63
C ALA A 137 7.14 -5.78 8.08
N CYS A 138 6.13 -5.69 8.95
CA CYS A 138 5.67 -4.43 9.51
C CYS A 138 6.39 -4.12 10.83
N ARG A 139 6.89 -2.89 10.97
CA ARG A 139 7.59 -2.37 12.16
C ARG A 139 6.85 -1.18 12.79
N CYS A 140 5.53 -1.05 12.57
CA CYS A 140 4.77 0.13 13.00
C CYS A 140 4.65 0.30 14.53
N GLY A 141 5.04 -0.68 15.33
CA GLY A 141 5.00 -0.61 16.80
C GLY A 141 3.60 -0.64 17.43
N ALA A 142 2.53 -0.75 16.64
CA ALA A 142 1.17 -0.78 17.16
C ALA A 142 0.91 -2.05 18.00
N ALA A 143 0.16 -1.94 19.11
CA ALA A 143 -0.20 -3.07 19.95
C ALA A 143 -0.94 -4.19 19.20
N LYS A 144 -1.67 -3.84 18.14
CA LYS A 144 -2.37 -4.78 17.24
C LYS A 144 -1.66 -4.93 15.89
N CYS A 145 -0.34 -4.81 15.88
CA CYS A 145 0.43 -4.98 14.65
C CYS A 145 0.23 -6.38 14.07
N ARG A 146 -0.01 -6.44 12.75
CA ARG A 146 -0.18 -7.72 12.02
C ARG A 146 1.14 -8.46 11.78
N GLY A 147 2.28 -7.81 12.04
CA GLY A 147 3.61 -8.33 11.70
C GLY A 147 3.96 -8.21 10.22
N SER A 148 3.00 -7.90 9.35
CA SER A 148 3.18 -7.75 7.91
C SER A 148 2.37 -6.55 7.39
N MET A 149 2.86 -5.87 6.33
CA MET A 149 2.13 -4.83 5.60
C MET A 149 1.07 -5.41 4.66
N LEU A 150 1.14 -6.72 4.39
CA LEU A 150 0.18 -7.43 3.56
C LEU A 150 -1.18 -7.53 4.25
N VAL A 151 -2.25 -7.62 3.47
CA VAL A 151 -3.58 -7.93 4.01
C VAL A 151 -3.57 -9.31 4.68
N ALA A 152 -4.37 -9.47 5.74
CA ALA A 152 -4.48 -10.75 6.43
C ALA A 152 -4.93 -11.84 5.45
N ARG A 153 -4.34 -13.03 5.55
CA ARG A 153 -4.81 -14.19 4.80
C ARG A 153 -6.28 -14.45 5.17
N LYS A 154 -7.14 -14.57 4.16
CA LYS A 154 -8.52 -15.01 4.39
C LYS A 154 -8.44 -16.37 5.07
N LYS A 155 -9.00 -16.52 6.29
CA LYS A 155 -9.13 -17.83 6.92
C LYS A 155 -9.89 -18.71 5.95
N ALA A 156 -9.29 -19.84 5.52
CA ALA A 156 -10.01 -20.85 4.78
C ALA A 156 -11.26 -21.18 5.58
N GLY A 157 -12.44 -20.94 4.98
CA GLY A 157 -13.71 -21.19 5.66
C GLY A 157 -13.69 -22.62 6.18
N ARG A 158 -13.87 -22.81 7.50
CA ARG A 158 -14.21 -24.11 8.06
C ARG A 158 -15.51 -24.51 7.37
N THR A 159 -15.40 -25.35 6.34
CA THR A 159 -16.56 -26.08 5.86
C THR A 159 -17.06 -26.89 7.06
N SER A 160 -18.11 -26.41 7.69
CA SER A 160 -18.84 -27.19 8.67
C SER A 160 -19.38 -28.40 7.91
N GLY A 161 -18.69 -29.52 8.05
CA GLY A 161 -19.16 -30.81 7.56
C GLY A 161 -20.50 -31.10 8.24
N LYS A 162 -21.60 -30.78 7.56
CA LYS A 162 -22.89 -31.33 7.89
C LYS A 162 -22.81 -32.83 7.57
N ALA A 163 -22.76 -33.64 8.62
CA ALA A 163 -22.91 -35.07 8.52
C ALA A 163 -24.20 -35.37 7.72
N ALA A 164 -24.02 -35.93 6.53
CA ALA A 164 -25.13 -36.42 5.71
C ALA A 164 -25.64 -37.69 6.33
N GLY A 165 -26.78 -37.58 6.99
CA GLY A 165 -27.61 -38.73 7.36
C GLY A 165 -28.09 -39.43 6.11
N ASN A 166 -27.84 -40.73 6.09
CA ASN A 166 -28.20 -41.72 5.13
C ASN A 166 -29.73 -41.76 4.88
N ARG A 167 -30.18 -41.57 3.66
CA ARG A 167 -31.43 -42.14 3.18
C ARG A 167 -31.36 -42.51 1.71
N ALA A 168 -31.46 -43.81 1.51
CA ALA A 168 -31.58 -44.49 0.22
C ALA A 168 -32.90 -44.15 -0.50
N GLY A 169 -32.88 -44.05 -1.85
CA GLY A 169 -34.11 -43.91 -2.64
C GLY A 169 -33.81 -43.83 -4.14
N LYS A 170 -34.03 -44.90 -4.83
CA LYS A 170 -33.89 -45.27 -6.23
C LYS A 170 -34.50 -44.33 -7.31
N LYS A 171 -33.89 -44.44 -8.49
CA LYS A 171 -34.35 -44.60 -9.92
C LYS A 171 -34.02 -43.39 -10.80
N ALA A 172 -33.09 -43.61 -11.75
CA ALA A 172 -33.22 -43.96 -13.17
C ALA A 172 -33.66 -42.84 -14.16
N GLY A 173 -32.80 -42.56 -15.13
CA GLY A 173 -33.28 -42.17 -16.44
C GLY A 173 -32.48 -41.14 -17.25
N LYS A 174 -31.65 -41.66 -18.20
CA LYS A 174 -31.33 -41.14 -19.55
C LYS A 174 -30.48 -39.89 -19.79
N LYS A 175 -29.32 -40.15 -20.41
CA LYS A 175 -28.51 -39.33 -21.35
C LYS A 175 -29.26 -39.08 -22.69
N PRO A 176 -28.72 -38.32 -23.72
CA PRO A 176 -27.40 -37.69 -23.89
C PRO A 176 -27.42 -36.34 -24.66
N GLY A 177 -26.26 -35.64 -24.73
CA GLY A 177 -25.91 -34.97 -25.98
C GLY A 177 -25.39 -33.56 -25.95
N LYS A 178 -24.16 -33.36 -26.19
CA LYS A 178 -23.32 -32.66 -27.18
C LYS A 178 -22.35 -31.59 -26.66
N LYS A 179 -21.09 -31.80 -26.97
CA LYS A 179 -19.90 -30.93 -26.97
C LYS A 179 -19.93 -29.93 -28.15
N PRO A 180 -18.91 -29.06 -28.33
CA PRO A 180 -18.05 -28.26 -27.45
C PRO A 180 -17.94 -26.78 -27.94
N GLY A 181 -17.54 -25.85 -27.08
CA GLY A 181 -17.24 -24.46 -27.45
C GLY A 181 -15.95 -23.98 -26.78
N LYS A 182 -15.07 -23.46 -27.58
CA LYS A 182 -13.69 -23.02 -27.46
C LYS A 182 -13.38 -22.18 -26.22
N LYS A 183 -12.23 -22.48 -25.59
CA LYS A 183 -11.53 -21.60 -24.63
C LYS A 183 -10.89 -20.42 -25.34
N PRO A 184 -10.99 -19.18 -24.82
CA PRO A 184 -10.01 -18.13 -25.10
C PRO A 184 -8.90 -18.16 -24.04
N GLY A 185 -7.71 -17.76 -24.49
CA GLY A 185 -6.44 -17.93 -23.81
C GLY A 185 -6.30 -17.16 -22.49
N LYS A 186 -5.50 -17.73 -21.61
CA LYS A 186 -4.95 -17.09 -20.43
C LYS A 186 -3.88 -16.10 -20.87
N THR A 187 -4.16 -14.80 -20.80
CA THR A 187 -3.13 -13.78 -20.66
C THR A 187 -2.94 -13.59 -19.15
N GLY A 188 -1.76 -13.96 -18.67
CA GLY A 188 -1.37 -13.78 -17.27
C GLY A 188 -1.29 -12.29 -16.94
N ARG A 189 -2.23 -11.79 -16.16
CA ARG A 189 -2.17 -10.46 -15.56
C ARG A 189 -1.46 -10.60 -14.23
N LYS A 190 -0.17 -10.25 -14.19
CA LYS A 190 0.52 -9.94 -12.93
C LYS A 190 -0.13 -8.67 -12.37
N ALA A 191 -0.74 -8.76 -11.21
CA ALA A 191 -1.27 -7.61 -10.50
C ALA A 191 -0.11 -6.86 -9.87
N ALA A 192 0.06 -5.57 -10.21
CA ALA A 192 1.04 -4.70 -9.55
C ALA A 192 0.73 -4.61 -8.05
N LYS A 193 1.73 -4.91 -7.21
CA LYS A 193 1.61 -4.87 -5.75
C LYS A 193 1.50 -3.41 -5.31
N LYS A 194 0.48 -3.09 -4.52
CA LYS A 194 0.38 -1.81 -3.81
C LYS A 194 1.50 -1.76 -2.78
N ALA A 195 2.56 -1.01 -3.05
CA ALA A 195 3.63 -0.79 -2.10
C ALA A 195 3.63 0.66 -1.63
N GLY A 196 3.79 0.86 -0.35
CA GLY A 196 4.00 2.17 0.26
C GLY A 196 5.50 2.52 0.31
N PRO A 197 5.83 3.76 0.69
CA PRO A 197 7.14 4.32 0.48
C PRO A 197 8.17 3.92 1.52
N ALA A 198 9.39 3.61 1.08
CA ALA A 198 10.57 3.68 1.91
C ALA A 198 11.81 4.00 1.05
N ALA A 199 12.30 5.22 1.17
CA ALA A 199 13.50 5.68 0.50
C ALA A 199 14.75 5.39 1.35
N ARG A 200 15.78 4.82 0.73
CA ARG A 200 17.17 5.02 1.20
C ARG A 200 17.72 6.24 0.47
N ASP A 201 17.85 7.34 1.22
CA ASP A 201 18.59 8.51 0.76
C ASP A 201 20.08 8.16 0.76
N ARG A 202 20.67 8.03 -0.44
CA ARG A 202 22.12 8.08 -0.58
C ARG A 202 22.50 9.55 -0.47
N GLN A 203 22.87 9.99 0.72
CA GLN A 203 23.58 11.24 0.88
C GLN A 203 24.82 11.22 0.01
N ARG A 204 24.77 11.92 -1.11
CA ARG A 204 25.96 12.37 -1.84
C ARG A 204 26.61 13.42 -0.95
N ALA A 205 27.72 13.05 -0.32
CA ALA A 205 28.60 14.01 0.31
C ALA A 205 29.05 15.01 -0.77
N GLU A 206 28.68 16.27 -0.60
CA GLU A 206 29.28 17.37 -1.36
C GLU A 206 30.74 17.50 -0.97
N PRO A 207 31.70 17.60 -1.93
CA PRO A 207 33.09 17.87 -1.61
C PRO A 207 33.20 19.31 -1.10
N GLY A 208 33.77 19.48 0.08
CA GLY A 208 34.04 20.77 0.70
C GLY A 208 34.78 21.71 -0.21
N ARG A 209 34.23 22.89 -0.40
CA ARG A 209 35.00 24.06 -0.93
C ARG A 209 36.06 24.41 0.09
N ARG A 210 37.33 24.22 -0.26
CA ARG A 210 38.42 24.88 0.40
C ARG A 210 38.36 26.35 -0.05
N GLY A 211 38.22 27.24 0.90
CA GLY A 211 38.43 28.65 0.70
C GLY A 211 39.95 28.96 0.85
N ASP A 212 40.45 29.76 -0.05
CA ASP A 212 41.60 30.62 0.15
C ASP A 212 41.17 31.93 0.78
#